data_639382139e3794915c01b75b71cd8732
#
_entry.id   639382139e3794915c01b75b71cd8732
#
_cell.length_a   1.000
_cell.length_b   1.000
_cell.length_c   1.000
_cell.angle_alpha   90.00
_cell.angle_beta   90.00
_cell.angle_gamma   90.00
#
_symmetry.space_group_name_H-M   'P 1'
#
loop_
_entity.id
_entity.type
_entity.pdbx_description
1 polymer ?
#
loop_
_entity_poly.entity_id
_entity_poly.type
_entity_poly.pdbx_seq_one_letter_code
_entity_poly.pdbx_strand_id
1 'polypeptide(L)'
;MREIIRFAWGISSLGDFMVAMSDKGIVALEFNSSHSATEDALRVRFPEADVIDVQQGLSDVLEKVYRAIEEPGFDPAVPLDLRGTPYEVEVWSMLRAIPVGETTNYGALAAKLGTRDAREVTEAIACNPIAVLVPCHRVIKKDGSISGYRWGVKRKRELLNREKA
;
A
#
# COMPACT_ATOMS: atom_id res chain seq x y z
N MET A 1 -20.52 7.56 -18.48
CA MET A 1 -20.71 7.26 -17.05
C MET A 1 -19.44 7.56 -16.28
N ARG A 2 -19.60 8.13 -15.09
CA ARG A 2 -18.44 8.36 -14.23
C ARG A 2 -18.05 7.04 -13.55
N GLU A 3 -16.77 6.87 -13.34
CA GLU A 3 -16.28 5.77 -12.55
C GLU A 3 -16.72 5.94 -11.09
N ILE A 4 -16.94 4.84 -10.40
CA ILE A 4 -17.26 4.86 -8.97
C ILE A 4 -16.09 4.27 -8.20
N ILE A 5 -15.59 5.02 -7.23
CA ILE A 5 -14.60 4.56 -6.26
C ILE A 5 -15.30 4.45 -4.91
N ARG A 6 -15.33 3.26 -4.36
CA ARG A 6 -15.98 2.99 -3.07
C ARG A 6 -14.92 2.89 -1.98
N PHE A 7 -15.18 3.49 -0.84
CA PHE A 7 -14.24 3.38 0.27
C PHE A 7 -14.94 3.04 1.59
N ALA A 8 -14.16 2.50 2.50
CA ALA A 8 -14.63 2.18 3.84
C ALA A 8 -13.45 2.21 4.80
N TRP A 9 -13.75 2.38 6.10
CA TRP A 9 -12.75 2.43 7.15
C TRP A 9 -12.82 1.20 8.05
N GLY A 10 -11.66 0.70 8.46
CA GLY A 10 -11.51 -0.35 9.44
C GLY A 10 -10.53 0.07 10.53
N ILE A 11 -10.46 -0.73 11.57
CA ILE A 11 -9.57 -0.50 12.71
C ILE A 11 -8.64 -1.69 12.85
N SER A 12 -7.34 -1.43 12.98
CA SER A 12 -6.34 -2.47 13.17
C SER A 12 -5.42 -2.11 14.34
N SER A 13 -4.55 -3.04 14.70
CA SER A 13 -3.53 -2.80 15.73
C SER A 13 -2.54 -1.71 15.31
N LEU A 14 -2.45 -1.42 14.00
CA LEU A 14 -1.60 -0.35 13.47
C LEU A 14 -2.35 0.97 13.29
N GLY A 15 -3.61 1.01 13.66
CA GLY A 15 -4.45 2.20 13.57
C GLY A 15 -5.58 2.06 12.57
N ASP A 16 -6.33 3.14 12.41
CA ASP A 16 -7.42 3.18 11.44
C ASP A 16 -6.87 3.07 10.02
N PHE A 17 -7.54 2.30 9.18
CA PHE A 17 -7.15 2.15 7.79
C PHE A 17 -8.34 2.34 6.86
N MET A 18 -8.08 2.93 5.71
CA MET A 18 -9.08 3.11 4.65
C MET A 18 -8.77 2.18 3.49
N VAL A 19 -9.78 1.48 3.00
CA VAL A 19 -9.71 0.72 1.75
C VAL A 19 -10.58 1.41 0.73
N ALA A 20 -10.03 1.63 -0.47
CA ALA A 20 -10.81 2.16 -1.59
C ALA A 20 -10.71 1.20 -2.77
N MET A 21 -11.82 1.01 -3.46
CA MET A 21 -11.92 0.05 -4.56
C MET A 21 -12.56 0.65 -5.79
N SER A 22 -12.03 0.26 -6.94
CA SER A 22 -12.70 0.37 -8.23
C SER A 22 -13.41 -0.96 -8.54
N ASP A 23 -14.03 -1.05 -9.71
CA ASP A 23 -14.62 -2.32 -10.16
C ASP A 23 -13.57 -3.39 -10.43
N LYS A 24 -12.30 -2.99 -10.58
CA LYS A 24 -11.20 -3.93 -10.88
C LYS A 24 -10.44 -4.41 -9.65
N GLY A 25 -10.53 -3.69 -8.55
CA GLY A 25 -9.82 -4.07 -7.34
C GLY A 25 -9.49 -2.88 -6.44
N ILE A 26 -8.65 -3.15 -5.46
CA ILE A 26 -8.21 -2.13 -4.50
C ILE A 26 -7.33 -1.10 -5.19
N VAL A 27 -7.67 0.18 -5.03
CA VAL A 27 -6.88 1.30 -5.56
C VAL A 27 -6.12 2.05 -4.46
N ALA A 28 -6.54 1.87 -3.19
CA ALA A 28 -5.88 2.51 -2.05
C ALA A 28 -6.07 1.67 -0.79
N LEU A 29 -5.04 1.65 0.03
CA LEU A 29 -5.07 1.14 1.40
C LEU A 29 -4.13 2.03 2.20
N GLU A 30 -4.69 2.83 3.11
CA GLU A 30 -3.93 3.84 3.82
C GLU A 30 -4.27 3.86 5.30
N PHE A 31 -3.23 4.06 6.12
CA PHE A 31 -3.40 4.29 7.56
C PHE A 31 -3.43 5.78 7.81
N ASN A 32 -4.45 6.25 8.53
CA ASN A 32 -4.50 7.64 8.97
C ASN A 32 -5.55 7.81 10.06
N SER A 33 -5.24 8.61 11.06
CA SER A 33 -6.21 8.99 12.09
C SER A 33 -7.18 10.05 11.59
N SER A 34 -6.79 10.86 10.61
CA SER A 34 -7.66 11.87 10.02
C SER A 34 -8.42 11.29 8.82
N HIS A 35 -9.65 10.85 9.05
CA HIS A 35 -10.50 10.30 8.00
C HIS A 35 -10.80 11.32 6.92
N SER A 36 -11.17 12.54 7.32
CA SER A 36 -11.53 13.59 6.35
C SER A 36 -10.36 13.96 5.43
N ALA A 37 -9.15 14.08 5.97
CA ALA A 37 -7.98 14.41 5.16
C ALA A 37 -7.68 13.30 4.15
N THR A 38 -7.82 12.05 4.55
CA THR A 38 -7.56 10.89 3.69
C THR A 38 -8.62 10.78 2.60
N GLU A 39 -9.88 11.01 2.94
CA GLU A 39 -10.98 11.00 1.97
C GLU A 39 -10.86 12.14 0.96
N ASP A 40 -10.45 13.32 1.43
CA ASP A 40 -10.22 14.46 0.53
C ASP A 40 -9.07 14.17 -0.44
N ALA A 41 -7.99 13.56 0.05
CA ALA A 41 -6.86 13.16 -0.80
C ALA A 41 -7.29 12.12 -1.85
N LEU A 42 -8.18 11.20 -1.47
CA LEU A 42 -8.72 10.22 -2.41
C LEU A 42 -9.51 10.91 -3.52
N ARG A 43 -10.34 11.89 -3.17
CA ARG A 43 -11.11 12.66 -4.15
C ARG A 43 -10.21 13.46 -5.09
N VAL A 44 -9.14 14.03 -4.57
CA VAL A 44 -8.16 14.75 -5.38
C VAL A 44 -7.46 13.80 -6.36
N ARG A 45 -7.16 12.58 -5.93
CA ARG A 45 -6.52 11.56 -6.78
C ARG A 45 -7.44 11.10 -7.91
N PHE A 46 -8.75 11.04 -7.66
CA PHE A 46 -9.74 10.58 -8.64
C PHE A 46 -10.80 11.66 -8.90
N PRO A 47 -10.38 12.80 -9.51
CA PRO A 47 -11.28 13.95 -9.65
C PRO A 47 -12.46 13.70 -10.60
N GLU A 48 -12.34 12.69 -11.46
CA GLU A 48 -13.41 12.37 -12.42
C GLU A 48 -14.27 11.19 -11.98
N ALA A 49 -14.04 10.68 -10.78
CA ALA A 49 -14.82 9.58 -10.23
C ALA A 49 -15.76 10.09 -9.15
N ASP A 50 -16.85 9.34 -8.95
CA ASP A 50 -17.69 9.51 -7.77
C ASP A 50 -17.09 8.67 -6.64
N VAL A 51 -16.62 9.35 -5.60
CA VAL A 51 -15.98 8.70 -4.44
C VAL A 51 -17.02 8.58 -3.34
N ILE A 52 -17.40 7.36 -3.00
CA ILE A 52 -18.56 7.06 -2.17
C ILE A 52 -18.17 6.23 -0.95
N ASP A 53 -18.66 6.66 0.21
CA ASP A 53 -18.54 5.89 1.46
C ASP A 53 -19.57 4.75 1.43
N VAL A 54 -19.10 3.50 1.46
CA VAL A 54 -19.94 2.31 1.40
C VAL A 54 -19.55 1.34 2.50
N GLN A 55 -19.48 1.82 3.73
CA GLN A 55 -18.95 1.05 4.86
C GLN A 55 -19.49 -0.39 4.91
N GLN A 56 -20.77 -0.59 4.72
CA GLN A 56 -21.37 -1.93 4.75
C GLN A 56 -21.06 -2.76 3.51
N GLY A 57 -20.90 -2.10 2.37
CA GLY A 57 -20.64 -2.78 1.10
C GLY A 57 -19.24 -3.39 1.00
N LEU A 58 -18.30 -2.96 1.84
CA LEU A 58 -16.94 -3.45 1.83
C LEU A 58 -16.57 -4.22 3.09
N SER A 59 -17.53 -4.67 3.89
CA SER A 59 -17.24 -5.34 5.16
C SER A 59 -16.39 -6.60 4.98
N ASP A 60 -16.65 -7.38 3.94
CA ASP A 60 -15.87 -8.58 3.64
C ASP A 60 -14.42 -8.25 3.27
N VAL A 61 -14.25 -7.23 2.43
CA VAL A 61 -12.92 -6.76 2.04
C VAL A 61 -12.17 -6.21 3.25
N LEU A 62 -12.86 -5.44 4.10
CA LEU A 62 -12.25 -4.89 5.32
C LEU A 62 -11.73 -6.00 6.24
N GLU A 63 -12.50 -7.08 6.39
CA GLU A 63 -12.07 -8.21 7.22
C GLU A 63 -10.84 -8.88 6.63
N LYS A 64 -10.82 -9.10 5.33
CA LYS A 64 -9.67 -9.72 4.65
C LYS A 64 -8.42 -8.85 4.76
N VAL A 65 -8.57 -7.55 4.57
CA VAL A 65 -7.45 -6.60 4.70
C VAL A 65 -6.99 -6.54 6.15
N TYR A 66 -7.90 -6.51 7.11
CA TYR A 66 -7.57 -6.56 8.53
C TYR A 66 -6.69 -7.78 8.83
N ARG A 67 -7.06 -8.96 8.33
CA ARG A 67 -6.26 -10.16 8.51
C ARG A 67 -4.89 -10.05 7.86
N ALA A 68 -4.81 -9.44 6.69
CA ALA A 68 -3.51 -9.22 6.04
C ALA A 68 -2.60 -8.30 6.86
N ILE A 69 -3.17 -7.32 7.56
CA ILE A 69 -2.41 -6.44 8.44
C ILE A 69 -1.94 -7.18 9.69
N GLU A 70 -2.82 -7.97 10.30
CA GLU A 70 -2.57 -8.61 11.59
C GLU A 70 -1.76 -9.92 11.48
N GLU A 71 -1.92 -10.66 10.38
CA GLU A 71 -1.32 -11.98 10.20
C GLU A 71 -0.34 -11.96 9.03
N PRO A 72 0.97 -11.92 9.32
CA PRO A 72 1.99 -11.96 8.23
C PRO A 72 1.81 -13.21 7.37
N GLY A 73 1.88 -13.02 6.06
CA GLY A 73 1.73 -14.11 5.11
C GLY A 73 0.30 -14.44 4.73
N PHE A 74 -0.69 -13.85 5.38
CA PHE A 74 -2.08 -14.04 4.96
C PHE A 74 -2.32 -13.30 3.63
N ASP A 75 -2.77 -14.04 2.62
CA ASP A 75 -3.14 -13.48 1.33
C ASP A 75 -4.64 -13.24 1.32
N PRO A 76 -5.10 -11.98 1.25
CA PRO A 76 -6.53 -11.69 1.24
C PRO A 76 -7.22 -12.11 -0.06
N ALA A 77 -6.45 -12.45 -1.10
CA ALA A 77 -6.96 -12.86 -2.41
C ALA A 77 -7.92 -11.83 -3.03
N VAL A 78 -7.73 -10.56 -2.70
CA VAL A 78 -8.50 -9.45 -3.27
C VAL A 78 -7.67 -8.85 -4.41
N PRO A 79 -8.25 -8.65 -5.60
CA PRO A 79 -7.49 -8.07 -6.70
C PRO A 79 -7.09 -6.62 -6.40
N LEU A 80 -5.96 -6.22 -6.94
CA LEU A 80 -5.48 -4.85 -6.85
C LEU A 80 -5.63 -4.18 -8.20
N ASP A 81 -6.04 -2.91 -8.18
CA ASP A 81 -6.08 -2.07 -9.37
C ASP A 81 -4.97 -1.02 -9.23
N LEU A 82 -3.78 -1.38 -9.69
CA LEU A 82 -2.59 -0.53 -9.58
C LEU A 82 -2.66 0.59 -10.62
N ARG A 83 -2.83 1.80 -10.16
CA ARG A 83 -2.92 2.98 -11.02
C ARG A 83 -1.77 3.93 -10.74
N GLY A 84 -0.93 4.10 -11.72
CA GLY A 84 0.21 5.00 -11.68
C GLY A 84 0.84 5.02 -13.08
N THR A 85 2.00 5.62 -13.19
CA THR A 85 2.77 5.57 -14.44
C THR A 85 3.19 4.12 -14.70
N PRO A 86 3.53 3.76 -15.96
CA PRO A 86 4.04 2.42 -16.24
C PRO A 86 5.24 2.04 -15.37
N TYR A 87 6.13 3.00 -15.10
CA TYR A 87 7.28 2.79 -14.24
C TYR A 87 6.87 2.49 -12.80
N GLU A 88 5.94 3.27 -12.26
CA GLU A 88 5.43 3.07 -10.90
C GLU A 88 4.79 1.69 -10.75
N VAL A 89 3.95 1.32 -11.71
CA VAL A 89 3.27 0.01 -11.68
C VAL A 89 4.30 -1.11 -11.72
N GLU A 90 5.36 -0.97 -12.51
CA GLU A 90 6.43 -1.96 -12.57
C GLU A 90 7.14 -2.10 -11.21
N VAL A 91 7.48 -0.97 -10.57
CA VAL A 91 8.11 -0.97 -9.25
C VAL A 91 7.20 -1.63 -8.22
N TRP A 92 5.92 -1.26 -8.19
CA TRP A 92 4.97 -1.83 -7.24
C TRP A 92 4.78 -3.33 -7.45
N SER A 93 4.79 -3.78 -8.69
CA SER A 93 4.70 -5.21 -9.02
C SER A 93 5.92 -5.97 -8.52
N MET A 94 7.10 -5.35 -8.61
CA MET A 94 8.33 -5.95 -8.06
C MET A 94 8.27 -6.06 -6.54
N LEU A 95 7.71 -5.05 -5.87
CA LEU A 95 7.54 -5.10 -4.42
C LEU A 95 6.66 -6.26 -3.99
N ARG A 96 5.59 -6.52 -4.75
CA ARG A 96 4.68 -7.63 -4.46
C ARG A 96 5.35 -9.00 -4.56
N ALA A 97 6.45 -9.09 -5.29
CA ALA A 97 7.19 -10.33 -5.44
C ALA A 97 8.15 -10.61 -4.27
N ILE A 98 8.34 -9.65 -3.37
CA ILE A 98 9.19 -9.85 -2.18
C ILE A 98 8.44 -10.70 -1.16
N PRO A 99 8.94 -11.92 -0.84
CA PRO A 99 8.24 -12.78 0.10
C PRO A 99 8.19 -12.22 1.53
N VAL A 100 7.22 -12.69 2.30
CA VAL A 100 7.14 -12.40 3.73
C VAL A 100 8.44 -12.86 4.42
N GLY A 101 8.98 -12.02 5.28
CA GLY A 101 10.21 -12.33 6.01
C GLY A 101 11.48 -11.95 5.27
N GLU A 102 11.35 -11.53 4.01
CA GLU A 102 12.50 -11.08 3.23
C GLU A 102 12.45 -9.58 3.03
N THR A 103 13.62 -8.98 2.81
CA THR A 103 13.76 -7.54 2.55
C THR A 103 14.68 -7.33 1.36
N THR A 104 14.57 -6.15 0.76
CA THR A 104 15.49 -5.69 -0.27
C THR A 104 15.90 -4.26 0.02
N ASN A 105 16.73 -3.68 -0.83
CA ASN A 105 17.13 -2.27 -0.67
C ASN A 105 16.91 -1.51 -1.98
N TYR A 106 16.94 -0.18 -1.90
CA TYR A 106 16.66 0.68 -3.04
C TYR A 106 17.62 0.45 -4.21
N GLY A 107 18.91 0.26 -3.90
CA GLY A 107 19.90 0.02 -4.94
C GLY A 107 19.70 -1.30 -5.67
N ALA A 108 19.33 -2.36 -4.95
CA ALA A 108 19.06 -3.67 -5.56
C ALA A 108 17.85 -3.61 -6.50
N LEU A 109 16.80 -2.87 -6.10
CA LEU A 109 15.63 -2.67 -6.96
C LEU A 109 16.00 -1.85 -8.19
N ALA A 110 16.75 -0.78 -8.02
CA ALA A 110 17.21 0.05 -9.13
C ALA A 110 18.01 -0.78 -10.14
N ALA A 111 18.89 -1.65 -9.65
CA ALA A 111 19.69 -2.53 -10.51
C ALA A 111 18.80 -3.48 -11.33
N LYS A 112 17.76 -4.05 -10.71
CA LYS A 112 16.83 -4.94 -11.41
C LYS A 112 16.03 -4.21 -12.48
N LEU A 113 15.76 -2.93 -12.27
CA LEU A 113 15.02 -2.10 -13.22
C LEU A 113 15.91 -1.52 -14.33
N GLY A 114 17.23 -1.72 -14.22
CA GLY A 114 18.17 -1.19 -15.20
C GLY A 114 18.41 0.30 -15.08
N THR A 115 18.01 0.92 -13.97
CA THR A 115 18.26 2.34 -13.71
C THR A 115 19.46 2.50 -12.79
N ARG A 116 20.20 3.60 -12.97
CA ARG A 116 21.32 3.96 -12.11
C ARG A 116 20.90 4.93 -11.01
N ASP A 117 19.70 5.49 -11.12
CA ASP A 117 19.23 6.51 -10.19
C ASP A 117 18.23 5.90 -9.21
N ALA A 118 18.75 5.57 -8.01
CA ALA A 118 17.92 5.03 -6.95
C ALA A 118 16.84 6.00 -6.47
N ARG A 119 16.97 7.30 -6.78
CA ARG A 119 15.96 8.29 -6.40
C ARG A 119 14.64 8.07 -7.13
N GLU A 120 14.69 7.67 -8.41
CA GLU A 120 13.48 7.35 -9.17
C GLU A 120 12.72 6.20 -8.52
N VAL A 121 13.44 5.15 -8.10
CA VAL A 121 12.85 4.00 -7.42
C VAL A 121 12.29 4.45 -6.07
N THR A 122 13.02 5.26 -5.32
CA THR A 122 12.59 5.75 -4.01
C THR A 122 11.30 6.56 -4.13
N GLU A 123 11.20 7.43 -5.14
CA GLU A 123 9.99 8.22 -5.40
C GLU A 123 8.80 7.32 -5.74
N ALA A 124 9.01 6.33 -6.60
CA ALA A 124 7.94 5.39 -6.96
C ALA A 124 7.44 4.60 -5.75
N ILE A 125 8.36 4.16 -4.89
CA ILE A 125 8.02 3.46 -3.65
C ILE A 125 7.23 4.37 -2.71
N ALA A 126 7.65 5.62 -2.57
CA ALA A 126 6.98 6.59 -1.72
C ALA A 126 5.57 6.93 -2.21
N CYS A 127 5.31 6.79 -3.50
CA CYS A 127 3.99 7.03 -4.10
C CYS A 127 3.06 5.83 -4.01
N ASN A 128 3.51 4.69 -3.47
CA ASN A 128 2.67 3.50 -3.32
C ASN A 128 1.37 3.85 -2.59
N PRO A 129 0.20 3.66 -3.21
CA PRO A 129 -1.07 4.00 -2.59
C PRO A 129 -1.70 2.86 -1.79
N ILE A 130 -1.07 1.69 -1.77
CA ILE A 130 -1.64 0.48 -1.17
C ILE A 130 -0.66 -0.10 -0.15
N ALA A 131 -0.84 0.30 1.11
CA ALA A 131 0.00 -0.18 2.20
C ALA A 131 -0.14 -1.71 2.36
N VAL A 132 0.87 -2.36 2.89
CA VAL A 132 0.89 -3.78 3.25
C VAL A 132 0.75 -4.72 2.05
N LEU A 133 -0.28 -4.58 1.23
CA LEU A 133 -0.55 -5.46 0.09
C LEU A 133 0.44 -5.22 -1.05
N VAL A 134 0.93 -3.99 -1.19
CA VAL A 134 2.13 -3.68 -1.96
C VAL A 134 3.20 -3.40 -0.91
N PRO A 135 4.05 -4.38 -0.61
CA PRO A 135 4.84 -4.35 0.63
C PRO A 135 6.08 -3.45 0.54
N CYS A 136 5.88 -2.16 0.37
CA CYS A 136 6.97 -1.20 0.34
C CYS A 136 7.72 -1.13 1.68
N HIS A 137 7.12 -1.64 2.76
CA HIS A 137 7.81 -1.75 4.05
C HIS A 137 8.97 -2.74 4.01
N ARG A 138 9.04 -3.64 3.02
CA ARG A 138 10.14 -4.60 2.86
C ARG A 138 11.36 -4.02 2.17
N VAL A 139 11.34 -2.73 1.82
CA VAL A 139 12.51 -2.03 1.27
C VAL A 139 13.18 -1.26 2.39
N ILE A 140 14.46 -1.56 2.63
CA ILE A 140 15.26 -0.95 3.70
C ILE A 140 16.54 -0.38 3.09
N LYS A 141 17.32 0.31 3.90
CA LYS A 141 18.63 0.82 3.44
C LYS A 141 19.64 -0.31 3.30
N LYS A 142 20.64 -0.10 2.48
CA LYS A 142 21.70 -1.08 2.22
C LYS A 142 22.39 -1.54 3.49
N ASP A 143 22.55 -0.66 4.48
CA ASP A 143 23.18 -0.99 5.76
C ASP A 143 22.24 -1.74 6.73
N GLY A 144 21.02 -2.05 6.30
CA GLY A 144 20.03 -2.75 7.10
C GLY A 144 19.16 -1.86 7.97
N SER A 145 19.43 -0.54 8.00
CA SER A 145 18.61 0.37 8.79
C SER A 145 17.26 0.65 8.09
N ILE A 146 16.26 1.01 8.90
CA ILE A 146 14.94 1.30 8.42
C ILE A 146 14.89 2.72 7.87
N SER A 147 14.50 2.85 6.59
CA SER A 147 14.29 4.13 5.94
C SER A 147 12.89 4.67 6.24
N GLY A 148 12.56 5.83 5.67
CA GLY A 148 11.24 6.41 5.82
C GLY A 148 10.13 5.51 5.27
N TYR A 149 8.92 5.79 5.70
CA TYR A 149 7.71 5.07 5.28
C TYR A 149 6.56 6.06 5.21
N ARG A 150 5.76 5.99 4.14
CA ARG A 150 4.65 6.93 3.90
C ARG A 150 3.68 7.00 5.10
N TRP A 151 3.47 5.86 5.76
CA TRP A 151 2.53 5.77 6.89
C TRP A 151 3.24 5.69 8.24
N GLY A 152 4.51 6.09 8.30
CA GLY A 152 5.27 6.23 9.53
C GLY A 152 6.23 5.10 9.81
N VAL A 153 7.41 5.44 10.29
CA VAL A 153 8.50 4.49 10.57
C VAL A 153 8.08 3.46 11.63
N LYS A 154 7.26 3.86 12.60
CA LYS A 154 6.79 2.93 13.63
C LYS A 154 5.98 1.77 13.04
N ARG A 155 5.09 2.07 12.09
CA ARG A 155 4.31 1.03 11.39
C ARG A 155 5.21 0.13 10.55
N LYS A 156 6.18 0.71 9.87
CA LYS A 156 7.15 -0.05 9.07
C LYS A 156 7.92 -1.03 9.96
N ARG A 157 8.41 -0.56 11.08
CA ARG A 157 9.17 -1.39 12.03
C ARG A 157 8.30 -2.54 12.56
N GLU A 158 7.06 -2.23 12.93
CA GLU A 158 6.14 -3.24 13.45
C GLU A 158 5.81 -4.30 12.40
N LEU A 159 5.56 -3.89 11.16
CA LEU A 159 5.30 -4.84 10.07
C LEU A 159 6.49 -5.76 9.85
N LEU A 160 7.69 -5.20 9.82
CA LEU A 160 8.91 -6.00 9.65
C LEU A 160 9.14 -6.95 10.83
N ASN A 161 8.87 -6.50 12.05
CA ASN A 161 9.02 -7.34 13.24
C ASN A 161 8.05 -8.52 13.22
N ARG A 162 6.82 -8.30 12.80
CA ARG A 162 5.82 -9.38 12.66
C ARG A 162 6.28 -10.42 11.64
N GLU A 163 6.88 -9.98 10.56
CA GLU A 163 7.33 -10.89 9.48
C GLU A 163 8.54 -11.73 9.88
N LYS A 164 9.28 -11.31 10.89
CA LYS A 164 10.41 -12.08 11.41
C LYS A 164 10.01 -13.17 12.40
N ALA A 165 8.81 -13.07 12.94
CA ALA A 165 8.34 -13.99 13.96
C ALA A 165 8.04 -15.38 13.39
#